data_58f2cdd608198b82e132726840ffd477
#
_entry.id   58f2cdd608198b82e132726840ffd477
#
_cell.length_a   1.000
_cell.length_b   1.000
_cell.length_c   1.000
_cell.angle_alpha   90.00
_cell.angle_beta   90.00
_cell.angle_gamma   90.00
#
_symmetry.space_group_name_H-M   'P 1'
#
loop_
_entity.id
_entity.type
_entity.pdbx_description
1 polymer ?
#
loop_
_entity_poly.entity_id
_entity_poly.type
_entity_poly.pdbx_seq_one_letter_code
_entity_poly.pdbx_strand_id
1 'polypeptide(L)'
;FISSELDYQDKQNETKKNATNVWSEFLLKKSELDLAKAQLQAAEIAYEGIIQEYENGSRDTLDVLNSRSLLLIARLNFADIKRDEIVSRFKLLKVTGNLTSLYLKLETKQINPKTNWIRHIF
;
A
#
# COMPACT_ATOMS: atom_id res chain seq x y z
N PHE A 1 33.44 20.64 -4.75
CA PHE A 1 32.71 21.22 -3.61
C PHE A 1 31.26 21.52 -3.96
N ILE A 2 31.01 22.26 -5.03
CA ILE A 2 29.69 22.58 -5.55
C ILE A 2 29.00 21.32 -6.12
N SER A 3 29.75 20.42 -6.76
CA SER A 3 29.23 19.20 -7.35
C SER A 3 28.69 18.20 -6.28
N SER A 4 29.30 18.15 -5.09
CA SER A 4 28.83 17.30 -4.02
C SER A 4 27.56 17.84 -3.35
N GLU A 5 27.38 19.17 -3.28
CA GLU A 5 26.12 19.77 -2.83
C GLU A 5 24.99 19.55 -3.83
N LEU A 6 25.27 19.68 -5.13
CA LEU A 6 24.30 19.41 -6.19
C LEU A 6 23.87 17.95 -6.20
N ASP A 7 24.81 17.01 -6.08
CA ASP A 7 24.52 15.58 -5.95
C ASP A 7 23.65 15.27 -4.72
N TYR A 8 23.89 15.97 -3.62
CA TYR A 8 23.11 15.84 -2.40
C TYR A 8 21.66 16.34 -2.56
N GLN A 9 21.50 17.50 -3.20
CA GLN A 9 20.18 18.07 -3.51
C GLN A 9 19.42 17.19 -4.49
N ASP A 10 20.10 16.63 -5.50
CA ASP A 10 19.50 15.71 -6.46
C ASP A 10 18.99 14.44 -5.76
N LYS A 11 19.77 13.88 -4.85
CA LYS A 11 19.33 12.73 -4.03
C LYS A 11 18.14 13.05 -3.15
N GLN A 12 18.09 14.23 -2.55
CA GLN A 12 16.94 14.69 -1.77
C GLN A 12 15.69 14.81 -2.63
N ASN A 13 15.81 15.42 -3.80
CA ASN A 13 14.70 15.60 -4.74
C ASN A 13 14.19 14.27 -5.26
N GLU A 14 15.10 13.36 -5.59
CA GLU A 14 14.75 12.00 -6.01
C GLU A 14 14.02 11.24 -4.91
N THR A 15 14.49 11.32 -3.68
CA THR A 15 13.86 10.68 -2.52
C THR A 15 12.47 11.24 -2.26
N LYS A 16 12.29 12.56 -2.34
CA LYS A 16 10.99 13.21 -2.20
C LYS A 16 10.02 12.78 -3.29
N LYS A 17 10.49 12.73 -4.54
CA LYS A 17 9.70 12.29 -5.68
C LYS A 17 9.26 10.85 -5.52
N ASN A 18 10.17 9.98 -5.11
CA ASN A 18 9.91 8.57 -4.85
C ASN A 18 8.89 8.40 -3.70
N ALA A 19 9.04 9.16 -2.62
CA ALA A 19 8.11 9.17 -1.50
C ALA A 19 6.69 9.58 -1.94
N THR A 20 6.58 10.63 -2.76
CA THR A 20 5.29 11.09 -3.29
C THR A 20 4.64 10.04 -4.18
N ASN A 21 5.42 9.39 -5.05
CA ASN A 21 4.94 8.32 -5.93
C ASN A 21 4.45 7.11 -5.12
N VAL A 22 5.19 6.69 -4.13
CA VAL A 22 4.83 5.56 -3.26
C VAL A 22 3.58 5.89 -2.42
N TRP A 23 3.46 7.11 -1.95
CA TRP A 23 2.27 7.58 -1.23
C TRP A 23 1.03 7.55 -2.13
N SER A 24 1.15 8.06 -3.36
CA SER A 24 0.05 8.04 -4.34
C SER A 24 -0.35 6.61 -4.69
N GLU A 25 0.61 5.72 -4.88
CA GLU A 25 0.37 4.29 -5.11
C GLU A 25 -0.36 3.64 -3.93
N PHE A 26 0.04 3.95 -2.71
CA PHE A 26 -0.62 3.45 -1.49
C PHE A 26 -2.08 3.89 -1.42
N LEU A 27 -2.36 5.18 -1.69
CA LEU A 27 -3.72 5.71 -1.71
C LEU A 27 -4.57 5.05 -2.79
N LEU A 28 -4.00 4.83 -3.97
CA LEU A 28 -4.68 4.14 -5.07
C LEU A 28 -5.02 2.70 -4.68
N LYS A 29 -4.07 1.97 -4.12
CA LYS A 29 -4.28 0.58 -3.67
C LYS A 29 -5.31 0.48 -2.56
N LYS A 30 -5.35 1.45 -1.66
CA LYS A 30 -6.35 1.54 -0.61
C LYS A 30 -7.76 1.75 -1.19
N SER A 31 -7.89 2.62 -2.20
CA SER A 31 -9.16 2.85 -2.90
C SER A 31 -9.61 1.60 -3.65
N GLU A 32 -8.70 0.90 -4.33
CA GLU A 32 -8.97 -0.36 -5.01
C GLU A 32 -9.42 -1.44 -4.02
N LEU A 33 -8.83 -1.50 -2.83
CA LEU A 33 -9.22 -2.43 -1.78
C LEU A 33 -10.64 -2.17 -1.31
N ASP A 34 -11.02 -0.92 -1.08
CA ASP A 34 -12.38 -0.55 -0.68
C ASP A 34 -13.40 -0.93 -1.76
N LEU A 35 -13.06 -0.71 -3.02
CA LEU A 35 -13.90 -1.11 -4.16
C LEU A 35 -14.06 -2.63 -4.24
N ALA A 36 -12.95 -3.36 -4.11
CA ALA A 36 -12.96 -4.82 -4.14
C ALA A 36 -13.76 -5.42 -2.97
N LYS A 37 -13.70 -4.79 -1.79
CA LYS A 37 -14.51 -5.16 -0.63
C LYS A 37 -16.00 -4.98 -0.91
N ALA A 38 -16.38 -3.85 -1.52
CA ALA A 38 -17.76 -3.59 -1.91
C ALA A 38 -18.26 -4.60 -2.95
N GLN A 39 -17.44 -4.95 -3.92
CA GLN A 39 -17.75 -5.96 -4.92
C GLN A 39 -17.92 -7.35 -4.30
N LEU A 40 -17.08 -7.71 -3.33
CA LEU A 40 -17.19 -8.97 -2.61
C LEU A 40 -18.50 -9.04 -1.82
N GLN A 41 -18.85 -7.99 -1.11
CA GLN A 41 -20.11 -7.92 -0.37
C GLN A 41 -21.31 -8.04 -1.30
N ALA A 42 -21.30 -7.36 -2.45
CA ALA A 42 -22.35 -7.47 -3.45
C ALA A 42 -22.48 -8.89 -3.99
N ALA A 43 -21.37 -9.56 -4.27
CA ALA A 43 -21.35 -10.94 -4.74
C ALA A 43 -21.88 -11.92 -3.68
N GLU A 44 -21.57 -11.70 -2.41
CA GLU A 44 -22.09 -12.51 -1.29
C GLU A 44 -23.59 -12.37 -1.16
N ILE A 45 -24.11 -11.13 -1.20
CA ILE A 45 -25.55 -10.85 -1.14
C ILE A 45 -26.27 -11.47 -2.33
N ALA A 46 -25.73 -11.34 -3.53
CA ALA A 46 -26.30 -11.93 -4.73
C ALA A 46 -26.32 -13.46 -4.66
N TYR A 47 -25.27 -14.08 -4.15
CA TYR A 47 -25.20 -15.53 -3.96
C TYR A 47 -26.26 -16.00 -2.96
N GLU A 48 -26.39 -15.36 -1.81
CA GLU A 48 -27.40 -15.68 -0.80
C GLU A 48 -28.81 -15.57 -1.37
N GLY A 49 -29.09 -14.52 -2.16
CA GLY A 49 -30.37 -14.32 -2.84
C GLY A 49 -30.69 -15.45 -3.81
N ILE A 50 -29.69 -15.89 -4.59
CA ILE A 50 -29.85 -16.99 -5.55
C ILE A 50 -30.07 -18.32 -4.83
N ILE A 51 -29.39 -18.58 -3.73
CA ILE A 51 -29.61 -19.79 -2.91
C ILE A 51 -31.06 -19.83 -2.37
N GLN A 52 -31.56 -18.71 -1.86
CA GLN A 52 -32.94 -18.62 -1.38
C GLN A 52 -33.95 -18.89 -2.50
N GLU A 53 -33.74 -18.32 -3.67
CA GLU A 53 -34.58 -18.52 -4.85
C GLU A 53 -34.50 -19.98 -5.34
N TYR A 54 -33.32 -20.60 -5.27
CA TYR A 54 -33.14 -22.01 -5.60
C TYR A 54 -33.91 -22.92 -4.64
N GLU A 55 -33.83 -22.65 -3.35
CA GLU A 55 -34.59 -23.42 -2.32
C GLU A 55 -36.10 -23.30 -2.54
N ASN A 56 -36.57 -22.18 -3.04
CA ASN A 56 -37.99 -21.94 -3.40
C ASN A 56 -38.37 -22.51 -4.77
N GLY A 57 -37.44 -23.10 -5.50
CA GLY A 57 -37.67 -23.67 -6.81
C GLY A 57 -37.70 -22.69 -7.98
N SER A 58 -37.40 -21.40 -7.71
CA SER A 58 -37.42 -20.34 -8.73
C SER A 58 -36.14 -20.27 -9.58
N ARG A 59 -35.07 -20.91 -9.14
CA ARG A 59 -33.76 -20.88 -9.83
C ARG A 59 -33.25 -22.28 -10.12
N ASP A 60 -32.43 -22.36 -11.16
CA ASP A 60 -31.81 -23.58 -11.64
C ASP A 60 -30.46 -23.81 -10.94
N THR A 61 -30.00 -25.08 -10.94
CA THR A 61 -28.67 -25.44 -10.39
C THR A 61 -27.55 -24.70 -11.12
N LEU A 62 -27.69 -24.45 -12.42
CA LEU A 62 -26.70 -23.70 -13.20
C LEU A 62 -26.55 -22.27 -12.69
N ASP A 63 -27.65 -21.62 -12.32
CA ASP A 63 -27.62 -20.25 -11.76
C ASP A 63 -26.85 -20.22 -10.44
N VAL A 64 -27.04 -21.23 -9.59
CA VAL A 64 -26.31 -21.37 -8.32
C VAL A 64 -24.80 -21.54 -8.57
N LEU A 65 -24.42 -22.38 -9.53
CA LEU A 65 -23.00 -22.61 -9.89
C LEU A 65 -22.36 -21.36 -10.45
N ASN A 66 -23.06 -20.62 -11.33
CA ASN A 66 -22.57 -19.37 -11.88
C ASN A 66 -22.35 -18.33 -10.80
N SER A 67 -23.29 -18.18 -9.89
CA SER A 67 -23.22 -17.23 -8.79
C SER A 67 -22.07 -17.58 -7.82
N ARG A 68 -21.89 -18.88 -7.56
CA ARG A 68 -20.77 -19.37 -6.75
C ARG A 68 -19.42 -19.07 -7.41
N SER A 69 -19.32 -19.24 -8.73
CA SER A 69 -18.11 -18.90 -9.48
C SER A 69 -17.80 -17.40 -9.39
N LEU A 70 -18.81 -16.54 -9.55
CA LEU A 70 -18.66 -15.09 -9.42
C LEU A 70 -18.22 -14.70 -8.03
N LEU A 71 -18.77 -15.33 -6.98
CA LEU A 71 -18.36 -15.09 -5.59
C LEU A 71 -16.90 -15.50 -5.38
N LEU A 72 -16.48 -16.64 -5.92
CA LEU A 72 -15.09 -17.10 -5.83
C LEU A 72 -14.14 -16.14 -6.52
N ILE A 73 -14.48 -15.66 -7.70
CA ILE A 73 -13.68 -14.66 -8.44
C ILE A 73 -13.57 -13.36 -7.62
N ALA A 74 -14.66 -12.91 -7.02
CA ALA A 74 -14.64 -11.71 -6.16
C ALA A 74 -13.75 -11.89 -4.93
N ARG A 75 -13.78 -13.08 -4.32
CA ARG A 75 -12.90 -13.39 -3.17
C ARG A 75 -11.43 -13.42 -3.56
N LEU A 76 -11.10 -14.02 -4.70
CA LEU A 76 -9.73 -14.07 -5.21
C LEU A 76 -9.21 -12.67 -5.56
N ASN A 77 -10.04 -11.88 -6.21
CA ASN A 77 -9.72 -10.49 -6.55
C ASN A 77 -9.47 -9.65 -5.28
N PHE A 78 -10.32 -9.79 -4.28
CA PHE A 78 -10.15 -9.12 -2.99
C PHE A 78 -8.83 -9.54 -2.33
N ALA A 79 -8.50 -10.82 -2.31
CA ALA A 79 -7.26 -11.33 -1.72
C ALA A 79 -6.03 -10.77 -2.44
N ASP A 80 -6.04 -10.71 -3.78
CA ASP A 80 -4.95 -10.17 -4.58
C ASP A 80 -4.74 -8.67 -4.32
N ILE A 81 -5.81 -7.90 -4.31
CA ILE A 81 -5.76 -6.45 -4.05
C ILE A 81 -5.32 -6.18 -2.61
N LYS A 82 -5.76 -6.99 -1.66
CA LYS A 82 -5.33 -6.89 -0.26
C LYS A 82 -3.83 -7.13 -0.13
N ARG A 83 -3.30 -8.13 -0.85
CA ARG A 83 -1.86 -8.39 -0.90
C ARG A 83 -1.10 -7.19 -1.49
N ASP A 84 -1.59 -6.64 -2.60
CA ASP A 84 -0.98 -5.47 -3.24
C ASP A 84 -0.99 -4.25 -2.31
N GLU A 85 -2.07 -4.05 -1.58
CA GLU A 85 -2.17 -2.95 -0.59
C GLU A 85 -1.15 -3.14 0.54
N ILE A 86 -0.97 -4.35 1.04
CA ILE A 86 0.02 -4.67 2.07
C ILE A 86 1.43 -4.41 1.56
N VAL A 87 1.74 -4.82 0.33
CA VAL A 87 3.04 -4.56 -0.32
C VAL A 87 3.28 -3.06 -0.45
N SER A 88 2.27 -2.29 -0.88
CA SER A 88 2.36 -0.82 -0.97
C SER A 88 2.63 -0.19 0.39
N ARG A 89 2.02 -0.72 1.44
CA ARG A 89 2.24 -0.26 2.82
C ARG A 89 3.69 -0.49 3.25
N PHE A 90 4.26 -1.66 2.96
CA PHE A 90 5.67 -1.94 3.25
C PHE A 90 6.61 -1.04 2.44
N LYS A 91 6.31 -0.79 1.18
CA LYS A 91 7.07 0.16 0.35
C LYS A 91 7.05 1.56 0.96
N LEU A 92 5.89 1.99 1.42
CA LEU A 92 5.72 3.30 2.07
C LEU A 92 6.55 3.38 3.36
N LEU A 93 6.53 2.34 4.19
CA LEU A 93 7.33 2.26 5.40
C LEU A 93 8.83 2.30 5.09
N LYS A 94 9.26 1.60 4.05
CA LYS A 94 10.66 1.60 3.60
C LYS A 94 11.10 3.00 3.16
N VAL A 95 10.30 3.69 2.37
CA VAL A 95 10.60 5.04 1.90
C VAL A 95 10.60 6.03 3.06
N THR A 96 9.66 5.91 3.99
CA THR A 96 9.60 6.75 5.21
C THR A 96 10.84 6.51 6.07
N GLY A 97 11.27 5.26 6.23
CA GLY A 97 12.51 4.90 6.93
C GLY A 97 13.74 5.52 6.27
N ASN A 98 13.83 5.49 4.94
CA ASN A 98 14.91 6.10 4.18
C ASN A 98 14.92 7.63 4.33
N LEU A 99 13.76 8.27 4.33
CA LEU A 99 13.62 9.71 4.58
C LEU A 99 14.10 10.09 5.98
N THR A 100 13.71 9.33 6.98
CA THR A 100 14.14 9.53 8.37
C THR A 100 15.64 9.36 8.51
N SER A 101 16.21 8.34 7.87
CA SER A 101 17.66 8.10 7.85
C SER A 101 18.40 9.27 7.19
N LEU A 102 17.88 9.78 6.07
CA LEU A 102 18.46 10.93 5.38
C LEU A 102 18.41 12.18 6.24
N TYR A 103 17.30 12.40 6.94
CA TYR A 103 17.11 13.52 7.86
C TYR A 103 18.09 13.45 9.05
N LEU A 104 18.29 12.27 9.62
CA LEU A 104 19.24 12.04 10.69
C LEU A 104 20.69 12.26 10.23
N LYS A 105 21.02 11.86 9.01
CA LYS A 105 22.35 12.15 8.41
C LYS A 105 22.57 13.65 8.23
N LEU A 106 21.52 14.40 7.89
CA LEU A 106 21.56 15.85 7.78
C LEU A 106 21.84 16.51 9.14
N GLU A 107 21.16 16.07 10.19
CA GLU A 107 21.39 16.55 11.55
C GLU A 107 22.82 16.24 12.01
N THR A 108 23.31 15.05 11.74
CA THR A 108 24.67 14.64 12.09
C THR A 108 25.75 15.45 11.36
N LYS A 109 25.45 15.92 10.14
CA LYS A 109 26.35 16.81 9.41
C LYS A 109 26.40 18.22 9.95
N GLN A 110 25.33 18.70 10.55
CA GLN A 110 25.27 20.01 11.21
C GLN A 110 25.97 20.01 12.55
N ILE A 111 26.11 18.85 13.18
CA ILE A 111 26.85 18.70 14.42
C ILE A 111 28.36 18.64 14.08
N ASN A 112 29.11 19.64 14.52
CA ASN A 112 30.55 19.69 14.32
C ASN A 112 31.20 18.50 14.99
N PRO A 113 31.96 17.64 14.26
CA PRO A 113 32.60 16.46 14.86
C PRO A 113 33.48 16.77 16.05
N LYS A 114 34.10 17.95 16.08
CA LYS A 114 34.95 18.39 17.19
C LYS A 114 34.15 18.62 18.48
N THR A 115 32.97 19.20 18.41
CA THR A 115 32.11 19.43 19.57
C THR A 115 31.49 18.14 20.08
N ASN A 116 31.17 17.22 19.21
CA ASN A 116 30.63 15.91 19.59
C ASN A 116 31.67 15.05 20.28
N TRP A 117 32.93 15.15 19.84
CA TRP A 117 34.08 14.46 20.45
C TRP A 117 34.36 14.95 21.88
N ILE A 118 34.28 16.26 22.08
CA ILE A 118 34.45 16.90 23.39
C ILE A 118 33.33 16.48 24.37
N ARG A 119 32.10 16.32 23.90
CA ARG A 119 30.98 15.83 24.72
C ARG A 119 31.18 14.40 25.20
N HIS A 120 31.82 13.55 24.41
CA HIS A 120 32.09 12.16 24.78
C HIS A 120 33.25 12.01 25.80
N ILE A 121 34.15 12.98 25.85
CA ILE A 121 35.27 13.00 26.78
C ILE A 121 34.86 13.55 28.15
N PHE A 122 33.92 14.47 28.18
CA PHE A 122 33.38 15.08 29.38
C PHE A 122 31.96 14.57 29.66
#